data_1d76d870f713020231ed0ef1bd07a7de
#
_entry.id   1d76d870f713020231ed0ef1bd07a7de
#
_cell.length_a   1.000
_cell.length_b   1.000
_cell.length_c   1.000
_cell.angle_alpha   90.00
_cell.angle_beta   90.00
_cell.angle_gamma   90.00
#
_symmetry.space_group_name_H-M   'P 1'
#
loop_
_entity.id
_entity.type
_entity.pdbx_description
1 polymer ?
#
loop_
_entity_poly.entity_id
_entity_poly.type
_entity_poly.pdbx_seq_one_letter_code
_entity_poly.pdbx_strand_id
1 'polypeptide(L)' 'MKAERISFYVYAASPEKAAELESELHELVVSMYERGVVVRAERLTGLLKKYKTSPLLPIILSNG' A
#
# COMPACT_ATOMS: atom_id res chain seq x y z
N MET A 1 -8.69 17.85 7.24
CA MET A 1 -7.81 16.82 6.65
C MET A 1 -8.01 16.83 5.14
N LYS A 2 -6.93 16.77 4.41
CA LYS A 2 -6.97 16.78 2.93
C LYS A 2 -6.54 15.44 2.37
N ALA A 3 -7.08 15.10 1.21
CA ALA A 3 -6.56 13.99 0.42
C ALA A 3 -5.24 14.44 -0.21
N GLU A 4 -4.19 13.68 0.00
CA GLU A 4 -2.87 13.96 -0.53
C GLU A 4 -2.43 12.82 -1.43
N ARG A 5 -1.76 13.16 -2.54
CA ARG A 5 -1.23 12.17 -3.45
C ARG A 5 0.17 11.77 -3.02
N ILE A 6 0.45 10.47 -3.06
CA ILE A 6 1.80 9.94 -2.85
C ILE A 6 2.25 9.24 -4.12
N SER A 7 3.56 9.14 -4.31
CA SER A 7 4.13 8.40 -5.43
C SER A 7 5.42 7.72 -4.98
N PHE A 8 5.68 6.56 -5.58
CA PHE A 8 6.88 5.79 -5.30
C PHE A 8 7.12 4.82 -6.46
N TYR A 9 8.32 4.24 -6.49
CA TYR A 9 8.68 3.27 -7.52
C TYR A 9 8.68 1.87 -6.95
N VAL A 10 8.23 0.91 -7.75
CA VAL A 10 8.30 -0.52 -7.41
C VAL A 10 8.95 -1.25 -8.58
N TYR A 11 9.56 -2.37 -8.27
CA TYR A 11 10.03 -3.28 -9.30
C TYR A 11 8.86 -4.10 -9.80
N ALA A 12 8.66 -4.12 -11.10
CA ALA A 12 7.53 -4.85 -11.70
C ALA A 12 7.98 -5.48 -13.02
N ALA A 13 7.35 -6.59 -13.37
CA ALA A 13 7.66 -7.28 -14.62
C ALA A 13 7.20 -6.48 -15.85
N SER A 14 6.19 -5.64 -15.68
CA SER A 14 5.64 -4.82 -16.75
C SER A 14 4.95 -3.60 -16.18
N PRO A 15 4.73 -2.56 -17.01
CA PRO A 15 3.97 -1.39 -16.55
C PRO A 15 2.55 -1.74 -16.09
N GLU A 16 1.94 -2.78 -16.70
CA GLU A 16 0.60 -3.22 -16.35
C GLU A 16 0.55 -3.77 -14.92
N LYS A 17 1.59 -4.46 -14.49
CA LYS A 17 1.67 -4.98 -13.12
C LYS A 17 1.80 -3.86 -12.11
N ALA A 18 2.56 -2.81 -12.42
CA ALA A 18 2.66 -1.64 -11.56
C ALA A 18 1.32 -0.90 -11.47
N ALA A 19 0.62 -0.78 -12.60
CA ALA A 19 -0.70 -0.14 -12.63
C ALA A 19 -1.72 -0.94 -11.83
N GLU A 20 -1.63 -2.27 -11.84
CA GLU A 20 -2.50 -3.12 -11.05
C GLU A 20 -2.31 -2.86 -9.55
N LEU A 21 -1.07 -2.74 -9.11
CA LEU A 21 -0.77 -2.42 -7.72
C LEU A 21 -1.33 -1.05 -7.31
N GLU A 22 -1.15 -0.05 -8.17
CA GLU A 22 -1.69 1.29 -7.92
C GLU A 22 -3.21 1.23 -7.77
N SER A 23 -3.88 0.49 -8.64
CA SER A 23 -5.32 0.32 -8.63
C SER A 23 -5.79 -0.34 -7.34
N GLU A 24 -5.09 -1.38 -6.90
CA GLU A 24 -5.44 -2.10 -5.67
C GLU A 24 -5.25 -1.22 -4.44
N LEU A 25 -4.21 -0.41 -4.40
CA LEU A 25 -3.99 0.52 -3.29
C LEU A 25 -5.09 1.59 -3.25
N HIS A 26 -5.47 2.11 -4.41
CA HIS A 26 -6.56 3.07 -4.51
C HIS A 26 -7.87 2.45 -4.03
N GLU A 27 -8.14 1.24 -4.47
CA GLU A 27 -9.35 0.51 -4.11
C GLU A 27 -9.43 0.23 -2.61
N LEU A 28 -8.29 -0.04 -1.99
CA LEU A 28 -8.23 -0.21 -0.54
C LEU A 28 -8.73 1.05 0.18
N VAL A 29 -8.24 2.21 -0.22
CA VAL A 29 -8.63 3.48 0.41
C VAL A 29 -10.13 3.73 0.20
N VAL A 30 -10.62 3.54 -1.02
CA VAL A 30 -12.03 3.76 -1.35
C VAL A 30 -12.94 2.81 -0.59
N SER A 31 -12.61 1.51 -0.57
CA SER A 31 -13.45 0.52 0.10
C SER A 31 -13.47 0.73 1.61
N MET A 32 -12.36 1.16 2.21
CA MET A 32 -12.34 1.48 3.63
C MET A 32 -13.22 2.68 3.93
N TYR A 33 -13.17 3.70 3.08
CA TYR A 33 -14.02 4.88 3.23
C TYR A 33 -15.51 4.52 3.18
N GLU A 34 -15.89 3.64 2.27
CA GLU A 34 -17.27 3.15 2.15
C GLU A 34 -17.71 2.38 3.40
N ARG A 35 -16.77 1.81 4.13
CA ARG A 35 -17.03 1.10 5.38
C ARG A 35 -16.90 2.02 6.60
N GLY A 36 -16.81 3.33 6.38
CA GLY A 36 -16.74 4.31 7.45
C GLY A 36 -15.35 4.53 8.03
N VAL A 37 -14.31 4.06 7.35
CA VAL A 37 -12.93 4.19 7.82
C VAL A 37 -12.14 5.08 6.88
N VAL A 38 -11.61 6.18 7.41
CA VAL A 38 -10.71 7.06 6.65
C VAL A 38 -9.28 6.55 6.84
N VAL A 39 -8.65 6.14 5.74
CA VAL A 39 -7.26 5.68 5.77
C VAL A 39 -6.36 6.90 5.84
N ARG A 40 -5.69 7.05 6.96
CA ARG A 40 -4.79 8.19 7.21
C ARG A 40 -3.34 7.78 6.98
N ALA A 41 -2.58 8.69 6.38
CA ALA A 41 -1.16 8.46 6.12
C ALA A 41 -0.40 8.11 7.40
N GLU A 42 -0.69 8.78 8.50
CA GLU A 42 -0.02 8.56 9.79
C GLU A 42 -0.26 7.13 10.30
N ARG A 43 -1.46 6.61 10.11
CA ARG A 43 -1.79 5.25 10.54
C ARG A 43 -1.09 4.21 9.67
N LEU A 44 -1.08 4.41 8.36
CA LEU A 44 -0.38 3.51 7.45
C LEU A 44 1.13 3.55 7.70
N THR A 45 1.67 4.73 7.93
CA THR A 45 3.09 4.86 8.27
C THR A 45 3.44 4.06 9.52
N GLY A 46 2.58 4.12 10.53
CA GLY A 46 2.78 3.34 11.76
C GLY A 46 2.80 1.85 11.51
N LEU A 47 1.86 1.36 10.69
CA LEU A 47 1.81 -0.05 10.33
C LEU A 47 3.05 -0.46 9.54
N LEU A 48 3.46 0.34 8.57
CA LEU A 48 4.63 0.04 7.75
C LEU A 48 5.91 0.02 8.59
N LYS A 49 6.05 0.96 9.51
CA LYS A 49 7.20 0.98 10.42
C LYS A 49 7.25 -0.26 11.29
N LYS A 50 6.09 -0.75 11.72
CA LYS A 50 5.98 -1.95 12.54
C LYS A 50 6.35 -3.20 11.78
N TYR A 51 5.85 -3.35 10.55
CA TYR A 51 6.00 -4.58 9.78
C TYR A 51 7.21 -4.63 8.88
N LYS A 52 7.80 -3.49 8.50
CA LYS A 52 8.96 -3.50 7.59
C LYS A 52 10.18 -4.23 8.16
N THR A 53 10.26 -4.33 9.48
CA THR A 53 11.36 -5.04 10.14
C THR A 53 11.01 -6.50 10.45
N SER A 54 9.82 -6.98 10.06
CA SER A 54 9.43 -8.35 10.27
C SER A 54 10.33 -9.29 9.47
N PRO A 55 10.88 -10.35 10.10
CA PRO A 55 11.71 -11.31 9.38
C PRO A 55 10.93 -12.11 8.34
N LEU A 56 9.60 -12.11 8.42
CA LEU A 56 8.75 -12.84 7.47
C LEU A 56 8.51 -12.07 6.18
N LEU A 57 8.57 -10.73 6.20
CA LEU A 57 8.29 -9.93 5.02
C LEU A 57 9.21 -10.23 3.83
N PRO A 58 10.55 -10.31 4.01
CA PRO A 58 11.41 -10.65 2.88
C PRO A 58 11.07 -12.01 2.28
N ILE A 59 10.70 -12.97 3.11
CA ILE A 59 10.34 -14.31 2.65
C ILE A 59 9.05 -14.27 1.84
N ILE A 60 8.03 -13.60 2.36
CA ILE A 60 6.73 -13.47 1.68
C ILE A 60 6.89 -12.74 0.36
N LEU A 61 7.62 -11.64 0.34
CA LEU A 61 7.76 -10.80 -0.85
C LEU A 61 8.65 -11.44 -1.91
N SER A 62 9.61 -12.28 -1.51
CA SER A 62 10.51 -12.92 -2.47
C SER A 62 9.91 -14.18 -3.10
N ASN A 63 8.86 -14.75 -2.52
CA ASN A 63 8.21 -15.93 -3.03
C ASN A 63 7.08 -15.64 -4.02
N GLY A 64 6.99 -14.39 -4.41
CA GLY A 64 6.01 -14.00 -5.41
C GLY A 64 6.54 -14.21 -6.80
#